data_1f2391e02fe5a5860f0f7421a8a59671
#
_entry.id   1f2391e02fe5a5860f0f7421a8a59671
#
_cell.length_a   1.000
_cell.length_b   1.000
_cell.length_c   1.000
_cell.angle_alpha   90.00
_cell.angle_beta   90.00
_cell.angle_gamma   90.00
#
_symmetry.space_group_name_H-M   'P 1'
#
loop_
_entity.id
_entity.type
_entity.pdbx_description
1 polymer ?
#
loop_
_entity_poly.entity_id
_entity_poly.type
_entity_poly.pdbx_seq_one_letter_code
_entity_poly.pdbx_strand_id
1 'polypeptide(L)'
;NDEQGEYILCMLDFHHFVDQPLVLRAAKEAFEKANEIGCCFIFISNQFDVPKDWEESTVSIDLELPKKEDFVELINDMVERFKDNLKASELEKISSTTEKAAEILLGLTLNQAENAISTSFSKKRALDLEIVSEVKAQIICKDGLLEFWNNHDSTKVGGMQNFKEYTQK
;
A
#
# COMPACT_ATOMS: atom_id res chain seq x y z
N ASN A 1 -22.30 -37.05 16.33
CA ASN A 1 -21.71 -35.85 16.93
C ASN A 1 -21.33 -34.95 15.78
N ASP A 2 -22.29 -34.09 15.36
CA ASP A 2 -21.96 -32.99 14.44
C ASP A 2 -21.19 -31.98 15.26
N GLU A 3 -19.89 -31.90 15.05
CA GLU A 3 -19.07 -30.79 15.49
C GLU A 3 -19.55 -29.56 14.66
N GLN A 4 -20.42 -28.76 15.25
CA GLN A 4 -20.72 -27.42 14.75
C GLN A 4 -19.47 -26.56 14.94
N GLY A 5 -18.55 -26.63 13.98
CA GLY A 5 -17.40 -25.74 13.93
C GLY A 5 -17.82 -24.40 13.33
N GLU A 6 -17.39 -23.30 13.93
CA GLU A 6 -17.45 -22.00 13.29
C GLU A 6 -16.44 -21.98 12.13
N TYR A 7 -16.89 -21.64 10.93
CA TYR A 7 -16.06 -21.61 9.74
C TYR A 7 -15.90 -20.18 9.23
N ILE A 8 -14.68 -19.86 8.80
CA ILE A 8 -14.39 -18.59 8.08
C ILE A 8 -14.00 -18.96 6.65
N LEU A 9 -14.74 -18.47 5.68
CA LEU A 9 -14.46 -18.66 4.27
C LEU A 9 -13.91 -17.37 3.67
N CYS A 10 -12.62 -17.38 3.29
CA CYS A 10 -11.98 -16.23 2.63
C CYS A 10 -12.05 -16.40 1.12
N MET A 11 -12.58 -15.39 0.43
CA MET A 11 -12.65 -15.33 -1.03
C MET A 11 -11.77 -14.17 -1.52
N LEU A 12 -10.77 -14.52 -2.33
CA LEU A 12 -9.88 -13.54 -2.95
C LEU A 12 -10.46 -13.11 -4.30
N ASP A 13 -10.37 -11.81 -4.57
CA ASP A 13 -10.72 -11.20 -5.86
C ASP A 13 -12.14 -11.55 -6.38
N PHE A 14 -13.06 -11.82 -5.46
CA PHE A 14 -14.43 -12.18 -5.80
C PHE A 14 -15.18 -11.06 -6.55
N HIS A 15 -14.72 -9.82 -6.46
CA HIS A 15 -15.28 -8.66 -7.15
C HIS A 15 -15.36 -8.83 -8.67
N HIS A 16 -14.48 -9.64 -9.27
CA HIS A 16 -14.55 -9.95 -10.71
C HIS A 16 -15.78 -10.78 -11.13
N PHE A 17 -16.50 -11.33 -10.17
CA PHE A 17 -17.64 -12.22 -10.44
C PHE A 17 -18.99 -11.62 -10.03
N VAL A 18 -19.01 -10.51 -9.29
CA VAL A 18 -20.24 -9.91 -8.75
C VAL A 18 -21.18 -9.33 -9.82
N ASP A 19 -20.68 -9.05 -11.03
CA ASP A 19 -21.52 -8.59 -12.14
C ASP A 19 -22.33 -9.72 -12.81
N GLN A 20 -22.09 -10.97 -12.42
CA GLN A 20 -22.79 -12.12 -12.98
C GLN A 20 -24.04 -12.44 -12.15
N PRO A 21 -25.27 -12.32 -12.71
CA PRO A 21 -26.50 -12.50 -11.94
C PRO A 21 -26.66 -13.88 -11.29
N LEU A 22 -26.11 -14.91 -11.93
CA LEU A 22 -26.13 -16.28 -11.38
C LEU A 22 -25.21 -16.41 -10.16
N VAL A 23 -24.04 -15.75 -10.19
CA VAL A 23 -23.09 -15.75 -9.08
C VAL A 23 -23.65 -14.96 -7.90
N LEU A 24 -24.24 -13.79 -8.16
CA LEU A 24 -24.91 -12.99 -7.13
C LEU A 24 -25.99 -13.79 -6.40
N ARG A 25 -26.84 -14.49 -7.17
CA ARG A 25 -27.91 -15.30 -6.59
C ARG A 25 -27.36 -16.46 -5.76
N ALA A 26 -26.38 -17.20 -6.30
CA ALA A 26 -25.74 -18.31 -5.58
C ALA A 26 -25.03 -17.85 -4.30
N ALA A 27 -24.37 -16.69 -4.35
CA ALA A 27 -23.73 -16.10 -3.18
C ALA A 27 -24.77 -15.72 -2.10
N LYS A 28 -25.90 -15.10 -2.49
CA LYS A 28 -26.96 -14.77 -1.55
C LYS A 28 -27.52 -16.02 -0.84
N GLU A 29 -27.82 -17.08 -1.61
CA GLU A 29 -28.29 -18.35 -1.06
C GLU A 29 -27.23 -18.98 -0.12
N ALA A 30 -25.94 -18.83 -0.46
CA ALA A 30 -24.83 -19.30 0.39
C ALA A 30 -24.74 -18.49 1.70
N PHE A 31 -24.94 -17.17 1.66
CA PHE A 31 -24.92 -16.33 2.87
C PHE A 31 -26.07 -16.63 3.82
N GLU A 32 -27.28 -16.86 3.27
CA GLU A 32 -28.42 -17.28 4.07
C GLU A 32 -28.14 -18.60 4.82
N LYS A 33 -27.58 -19.58 4.13
CA LYS A 33 -27.21 -20.87 4.72
C LYS A 33 -26.03 -20.74 5.71
N ALA A 34 -25.07 -19.85 5.41
CA ALA A 34 -23.91 -19.60 6.28
C ALA A 34 -24.33 -19.08 7.67
N ASN A 35 -25.33 -18.18 7.71
CA ASN A 35 -25.90 -17.70 8.95
C ASN A 35 -26.51 -18.83 9.82
N GLU A 36 -27.10 -19.84 9.18
CA GLU A 36 -27.68 -20.98 9.89
C GLU A 36 -26.63 -21.89 10.52
N ILE A 37 -25.44 -22.01 9.90
CA ILE A 37 -24.35 -22.90 10.32
C ILE A 37 -23.21 -22.18 11.04
N GLY A 38 -23.32 -20.87 11.29
CA GLY A 38 -22.26 -20.09 11.95
C GLY A 38 -21.01 -19.88 11.08
N CYS A 39 -21.15 -19.77 9.76
CA CYS A 39 -20.06 -19.50 8.83
C CYS A 39 -19.97 -17.99 8.52
N CYS A 40 -18.76 -17.43 8.53
CA CYS A 40 -18.48 -16.06 8.12
C CYS A 40 -17.76 -16.03 6.77
N PHE A 41 -18.21 -15.15 5.88
CA PHE A 41 -17.51 -14.86 4.63
C PHE A 41 -16.64 -13.63 4.74
N ILE A 42 -15.40 -13.71 4.27
CA ILE A 42 -14.48 -12.57 4.17
C ILE A 42 -14.07 -12.43 2.70
N PHE A 43 -14.40 -11.30 2.11
CA PHE A 43 -13.97 -10.93 0.76
C PHE A 43 -12.74 -10.04 0.85
N ILE A 44 -11.66 -10.42 0.17
CA ILE A 44 -10.40 -9.69 0.14
C ILE A 44 -10.14 -9.28 -1.30
N SER A 45 -10.08 -7.98 -1.54
CA SER A 45 -9.75 -7.42 -2.85
C SER A 45 -9.19 -6.00 -2.71
N ASN A 46 -8.54 -5.54 -3.76
CA ASN A 46 -8.02 -4.16 -3.84
C ASN A 46 -9.13 -3.12 -4.04
N GLN A 47 -10.25 -3.53 -4.64
CA GLN A 47 -11.43 -2.70 -4.86
C GLN A 47 -12.65 -3.60 -4.82
N PHE A 48 -13.66 -3.26 -4.04
CA PHE A 48 -14.89 -4.03 -3.96
C PHE A 48 -16.09 -3.10 -3.75
N ASP A 49 -16.85 -2.92 -4.83
CA ASP A 49 -18.13 -2.23 -4.75
C ASP A 49 -19.19 -3.23 -4.27
N VAL A 50 -19.63 -3.07 -3.04
CA VAL A 50 -20.62 -3.96 -2.43
C VAL A 50 -21.94 -3.84 -3.19
N PRO A 51 -22.50 -4.95 -3.71
CA PRO A 51 -23.82 -4.93 -4.32
C PRO A 51 -24.88 -4.42 -3.33
N LYS A 52 -25.82 -3.60 -3.80
CA LYS A 52 -26.87 -3.01 -2.95
C LYS A 52 -27.65 -4.03 -2.12
N ASP A 53 -27.86 -5.22 -2.69
CA ASP A 53 -28.57 -6.30 -2.00
C ASP A 53 -27.79 -6.89 -0.81
N TRP A 54 -26.49 -6.57 -0.67
CA TRP A 54 -25.61 -7.08 0.38
C TRP A 54 -25.21 -6.02 1.41
N GLU A 55 -25.50 -4.74 1.13
CA GLU A 55 -25.08 -3.61 2.01
C GLU A 55 -25.53 -3.79 3.46
N GLU A 56 -26.75 -4.30 3.69
CA GLU A 56 -27.29 -4.48 5.03
C GLU A 56 -26.62 -5.60 5.84
N SER A 57 -26.00 -6.58 5.15
CA SER A 57 -25.37 -7.76 5.76
C SER A 57 -23.85 -7.77 5.67
N THR A 58 -23.25 -6.71 5.11
CA THR A 58 -21.82 -6.63 4.87
C THR A 58 -21.21 -5.46 5.64
N VAL A 59 -20.05 -5.72 6.24
CA VAL A 59 -19.22 -4.67 6.86
C VAL A 59 -17.97 -4.49 6.01
N SER A 60 -17.76 -3.29 5.49
CA SER A 60 -16.54 -2.93 4.75
C SER A 60 -15.46 -2.48 5.74
N ILE A 61 -14.27 -3.04 5.58
CA ILE A 61 -13.09 -2.70 6.37
C ILE A 61 -11.99 -2.27 5.41
N ASP A 62 -11.64 -0.99 5.46
CA ASP A 62 -10.54 -0.45 4.68
C ASP A 62 -9.23 -0.60 5.46
N LEU A 63 -8.22 -1.16 4.80
CA LEU A 63 -6.87 -1.23 5.36
C LEU A 63 -6.17 0.10 5.10
N GLU A 64 -5.78 0.76 6.18
CA GLU A 64 -4.98 1.99 6.10
C GLU A 64 -3.62 1.70 5.46
N LEU A 65 -3.11 2.68 4.71
CA LEU A 65 -1.74 2.64 4.21
C LEU A 65 -0.75 2.74 5.38
N PRO A 66 0.46 2.17 5.23
CA PRO A 66 1.49 2.22 6.26
C PRO A 66 1.85 3.66 6.64
N LYS A 67 2.14 3.87 7.93
CA LYS A 67 2.60 5.13 8.50
C LYS A 67 4.13 5.23 8.41
N LYS A 68 4.66 6.41 8.75
CA LYS A 68 6.10 6.66 8.72
C LYS A 68 6.88 5.66 9.59
N GLU A 69 6.34 5.34 10.76
CA GLU A 69 6.92 4.41 11.72
C GLU A 69 7.09 3.01 11.13
N ASP A 70 6.10 2.53 10.39
CA ASP A 70 6.13 1.22 9.73
C ASP A 70 7.24 1.16 8.67
N PHE A 71 7.47 2.24 7.94
CA PHE A 71 8.57 2.33 6.97
C PHE A 71 9.94 2.41 7.63
N VAL A 72 10.05 3.08 8.77
CA VAL A 72 11.29 3.10 9.57
C VAL A 72 11.62 1.69 10.05
N GLU A 73 10.65 0.95 10.55
CA GLU A 73 10.81 -0.44 10.96
C GLU A 73 11.23 -1.32 9.77
N LEU A 74 10.53 -1.22 8.64
CA LEU A 74 10.88 -1.94 7.41
C LEU A 74 12.32 -1.67 6.96
N ILE A 75 12.76 -0.40 6.96
CA ILE A 75 14.12 -0.04 6.58
C ILE A 75 15.14 -0.69 7.53
N ASN A 76 14.89 -0.64 8.83
CA ASN A 76 15.77 -1.22 9.84
C ASN A 76 15.86 -2.74 9.69
N ASP A 77 14.75 -3.43 9.47
CA ASP A 77 14.72 -4.87 9.22
C ASP A 77 15.52 -5.24 7.96
N MET A 78 15.37 -4.46 6.90
CA MET A 78 16.14 -4.68 5.67
C MET A 78 17.62 -4.43 5.88
N VAL A 79 18.01 -3.39 6.62
CA VAL A 79 19.41 -3.12 6.97
C VAL A 79 20.01 -4.29 7.75
N GLU A 80 19.32 -4.84 8.73
CA GLU A 80 19.78 -6.03 9.47
C GLU A 80 19.97 -7.23 8.54
N ARG A 81 19.07 -7.48 7.58
CA ARG A 81 19.23 -8.56 6.58
C ARG A 81 20.45 -8.37 5.67
N PHE A 82 20.83 -7.14 5.37
CA PHE A 82 21.97 -6.82 4.49
C PHE A 82 23.25 -6.47 5.26
N LYS A 83 23.25 -6.50 6.58
CA LYS A 83 24.34 -6.02 7.46
C LYS A 83 25.69 -6.63 7.15
N ASP A 84 25.74 -7.92 6.83
CA ASP A 84 26.98 -8.64 6.52
C ASP A 84 27.65 -8.15 5.23
N ASN A 85 26.90 -7.48 4.37
CA ASN A 85 27.36 -6.94 3.08
C ASN A 85 27.65 -5.43 3.14
N LEU A 86 27.43 -4.77 4.27
CA LEU A 86 27.56 -3.33 4.44
C LEU A 86 28.75 -2.98 5.35
N LYS A 87 29.46 -1.90 5.03
CA LYS A 87 30.52 -1.36 5.87
C LYS A 87 29.94 -0.48 6.98
N ALA A 88 30.67 -0.33 8.09
CA ALA A 88 30.24 0.49 9.22
C ALA A 88 29.91 1.95 8.81
N SER A 89 30.70 2.54 7.91
CA SER A 89 30.44 3.88 7.38
C SER A 89 29.18 4.00 6.52
N GLU A 90 28.73 2.89 5.91
CA GLU A 90 27.49 2.83 5.14
C GLU A 90 26.29 2.73 6.08
N LEU A 91 26.42 1.98 7.18
CA LEU A 91 25.40 1.87 8.21
C LEU A 91 25.09 3.21 8.88
N GLU A 92 26.14 4.01 9.23
CA GLU A 92 25.93 5.35 9.78
C GLU A 92 25.19 6.28 8.82
N LYS A 93 25.51 6.24 7.53
CA LYS A 93 24.81 7.02 6.50
C LYS A 93 23.34 6.59 6.35
N ILE A 94 23.07 5.30 6.37
CA ILE A 94 21.72 4.78 6.30
C ILE A 94 20.91 5.26 7.49
N SER A 95 21.45 5.14 8.71
CA SER A 95 20.77 5.60 9.92
C SER A 95 20.40 7.09 9.86
N SER A 96 21.28 7.94 9.32
CA SER A 96 20.99 9.38 9.14
C SER A 96 19.97 9.68 8.06
N THR A 97 19.71 8.73 7.15
CA THR A 97 18.82 8.91 5.98
C THR A 97 17.48 8.22 6.14
N THR A 98 17.35 7.29 7.10
CA THR A 98 16.16 6.46 7.33
C THR A 98 14.88 7.28 7.47
N GLU A 99 14.91 8.34 8.30
CA GLU A 99 13.75 9.21 8.51
C GLU A 99 13.25 9.87 7.21
N LYS A 100 14.19 10.38 6.41
CA LYS A 100 13.87 11.02 5.12
C LYS A 100 13.39 10.01 4.09
N ALA A 101 13.98 8.82 4.08
CA ALA A 101 13.53 7.75 3.20
C ALA A 101 12.11 7.31 3.56
N ALA A 102 11.78 7.16 4.84
CA ALA A 102 10.44 6.84 5.31
C ALA A 102 9.41 7.90 4.88
N GLU A 103 9.76 9.19 4.92
CA GLU A 103 8.90 10.27 4.41
C GLU A 103 8.66 10.16 2.90
N ILE A 104 9.69 9.83 2.13
CA ILE A 104 9.54 9.61 0.69
C ILE A 104 8.62 8.42 0.40
N LEU A 105 8.69 7.36 1.21
CA LEU A 105 7.91 6.13 1.02
C LEU A 105 6.42 6.27 1.38
N LEU A 106 6.01 7.33 2.07
CA LEU A 106 4.60 7.57 2.41
C LEU A 106 3.70 7.48 1.18
N GLY A 107 2.58 6.78 1.34
CA GLY A 107 1.61 6.53 0.26
C GLY A 107 1.87 5.27 -0.57
N LEU A 108 2.95 4.53 -0.29
CA LEU A 108 3.20 3.21 -0.85
C LEU A 108 2.71 2.11 0.10
N THR A 109 2.50 0.90 -0.43
CA THR A 109 2.36 -0.31 0.38
C THR A 109 3.73 -0.78 0.88
N LEU A 110 3.78 -1.62 1.92
CA LEU A 110 5.05 -2.18 2.43
C LEU A 110 5.82 -2.94 1.34
N ASN A 111 5.14 -3.73 0.51
CA ASN A 111 5.77 -4.46 -0.58
C ASN A 111 6.38 -3.52 -1.65
N GLN A 112 5.69 -2.42 -1.97
CA GLN A 112 6.21 -1.42 -2.90
C GLN A 112 7.42 -0.70 -2.32
N ALA A 113 7.39 -0.38 -1.03
CA ALA A 113 8.50 0.23 -0.32
C ALA A 113 9.71 -0.72 -0.25
N GLU A 114 9.50 -2.00 0.08
CA GLU A 114 10.55 -3.02 0.09
C GLU A 114 11.24 -3.13 -1.27
N ASN A 115 10.48 -3.11 -2.36
CA ASN A 115 11.03 -3.10 -3.72
C ASN A 115 11.86 -1.85 -4.01
N ALA A 116 11.41 -0.67 -3.58
CA ALA A 116 12.13 0.58 -3.76
C ALA A 116 13.47 0.58 -3.00
N ILE A 117 13.44 0.14 -1.74
CA ILE A 117 14.63 0.03 -0.89
C ILE A 117 15.60 -1.02 -1.47
N SER A 118 15.11 -2.22 -1.83
CA SER A 118 15.92 -3.27 -2.44
C SER A 118 16.59 -2.82 -3.74
N THR A 119 15.90 -2.03 -4.54
CA THR A 119 16.45 -1.44 -5.78
C THR A 119 17.59 -0.47 -5.45
N SER A 120 17.44 0.36 -4.41
CA SER A 120 18.48 1.27 -3.96
C SER A 120 19.73 0.53 -3.49
N PHE A 121 19.56 -0.49 -2.64
CA PHE A 121 20.68 -1.34 -2.18
C PHE A 121 21.38 -2.09 -3.32
N SER A 122 20.61 -2.58 -4.29
CA SER A 122 21.18 -3.30 -5.43
C SER A 122 22.01 -2.40 -6.34
N LYS A 123 21.60 -1.15 -6.56
CA LYS A 123 22.29 -0.20 -7.43
C LYS A 123 23.50 0.46 -6.78
N LYS A 124 23.37 0.91 -5.51
CA LYS A 124 24.40 1.74 -4.85
C LYS A 124 24.95 1.16 -3.54
N ARG A 125 24.48 0.00 -3.10
CA ARG A 125 24.76 -0.59 -1.76
C ARG A 125 24.54 0.40 -0.62
N ALA A 126 23.55 1.27 -0.79
CA ALA A 126 23.20 2.32 0.15
C ALA A 126 21.72 2.66 0.03
N LEU A 127 21.15 3.28 1.05
CA LEU A 127 19.82 3.86 1.00
C LEU A 127 19.90 5.25 0.32
N ASP A 128 19.75 5.26 -0.99
CA ASP A 128 19.82 6.46 -1.81
C ASP A 128 18.43 7.04 -2.05
N LEU A 129 18.20 8.26 -1.58
CA LEU A 129 16.90 8.92 -1.63
C LEU A 129 16.43 9.23 -3.06
N GLU A 130 17.36 9.49 -3.99
CA GLU A 130 17.03 9.75 -5.38
C GLU A 130 16.46 8.51 -6.03
N ILE A 131 17.11 7.34 -5.83
CA ILE A 131 16.64 6.06 -6.37
C ILE A 131 15.28 5.67 -5.77
N VAL A 132 15.11 5.85 -4.45
CA VAL A 132 13.83 5.57 -3.79
C VAL A 132 12.73 6.46 -4.36
N SER A 133 13.01 7.76 -4.57
CA SER A 133 12.07 8.70 -5.17
C SER A 133 11.74 8.35 -6.62
N GLU A 134 12.74 7.95 -7.44
CA GLU A 134 12.53 7.51 -8.82
C GLU A 134 11.63 6.27 -8.89
N VAL A 135 11.88 5.26 -8.05
CA VAL A 135 11.07 4.04 -8.02
C VAL A 135 9.65 4.35 -7.57
N LYS A 136 9.49 5.21 -6.55
CA LYS A 136 8.16 5.70 -6.15
C LYS A 136 7.44 6.38 -7.31
N ALA A 137 8.11 7.27 -8.01
CA ALA A 137 7.55 7.95 -9.18
C ALA A 137 7.09 6.95 -10.25
N GLN A 138 7.89 5.94 -10.54
CA GLN A 138 7.53 4.87 -11.49
C GLN A 138 6.30 4.08 -11.05
N ILE A 139 6.17 3.80 -9.73
CA ILE A 139 5.01 3.08 -9.19
C ILE A 139 3.74 3.94 -9.33
N ILE A 140 3.81 5.22 -8.96
CA ILE A 140 2.66 6.15 -9.01
C ILE A 140 2.23 6.44 -10.45
N CYS A 141 3.19 6.56 -11.37
CA CYS A 141 2.91 6.88 -12.77
C CYS A 141 2.56 5.65 -13.62
N LYS A 142 2.59 4.44 -13.05
CA LYS A 142 2.37 3.18 -13.78
C LYS A 142 1.00 3.12 -14.47
N ASP A 143 0.00 3.78 -13.91
CA ASP A 143 -1.36 3.81 -14.46
C ASP A 143 -1.57 4.92 -15.50
N GLY A 144 -0.54 5.71 -15.82
CA GLY A 144 -0.57 6.75 -16.86
C GLY A 144 -1.47 7.95 -16.57
N LEU A 145 -2.10 8.01 -15.39
CA LEU A 145 -3.00 9.10 -14.99
C LEU A 145 -2.28 10.25 -14.28
N LEU A 146 -1.06 10.00 -13.77
CA LEU A 146 -0.28 10.98 -13.02
C LEU A 146 1.12 11.13 -13.63
N GLU A 147 1.57 12.36 -13.77
CA GLU A 147 2.96 12.70 -14.08
C GLU A 147 3.68 13.14 -12.81
N PHE A 148 4.82 12.54 -12.52
CA PHE A 148 5.64 12.89 -11.37
C PHE A 148 6.69 13.94 -11.77
N TRP A 149 6.58 15.12 -11.20
CA TRP A 149 7.49 16.23 -11.44
C TRP A 149 8.49 16.37 -10.28
N ASN A 150 9.73 16.02 -10.54
CA ASN A 150 10.78 15.94 -9.50
C ASN A 150 11.38 17.31 -9.11
N ASN A 151 10.99 18.41 -9.74
CA ASN A 151 11.63 19.72 -9.52
C ASN A 151 10.58 20.82 -9.35
N HIS A 152 10.15 21.03 -8.13
CA HIS A 152 9.31 22.17 -7.75
C HIS A 152 10.16 23.39 -7.43
N ASP A 153 10.86 23.91 -8.42
CA ASP A 153 11.46 25.24 -8.30
C ASP A 153 10.34 26.27 -8.51
N SER A 154 9.66 26.60 -7.41
CA SER A 154 8.55 27.59 -7.42
C SER A 154 9.01 28.96 -7.94
N THR A 155 10.32 29.19 -8.02
CA THR A 155 10.90 30.43 -8.58
C THR A 155 10.76 30.50 -10.09
N LYS A 156 10.63 29.38 -10.79
CA LYS A 156 10.47 29.30 -12.25
C LYS A 156 9.05 29.56 -12.76
N VAL A 157 8.06 29.53 -11.86
CA VAL A 157 6.68 29.85 -12.22
C VAL A 157 6.51 31.36 -12.21
N GLY A 158 6.35 32.00 -13.38
CA GLY A 158 6.10 33.43 -13.49
C GLY A 158 4.71 33.84 -12.96
N GLY A 159 4.62 34.92 -12.19
CA GLY A 159 3.37 35.42 -11.62
C GLY A 159 2.89 34.71 -10.36
N MET A 160 1.64 34.98 -9.98
CA MET A 160 0.93 34.37 -8.82
C MET A 160 1.63 34.59 -7.45
N GLN A 161 2.20 35.79 -7.20
CA GLN A 161 2.96 36.09 -5.98
C GLN A 161 2.16 35.81 -4.70
N ASN A 162 0.91 36.22 -4.64
CA ASN A 162 0.04 36.00 -3.47
C ASN A 162 -0.23 34.52 -3.20
N PHE A 163 -0.28 33.69 -4.25
CA PHE A 163 -0.45 32.23 -4.11
C PHE A 163 0.84 31.57 -3.62
N LYS A 164 2.00 32.03 -4.10
CA LYS A 164 3.30 31.54 -3.63
C LYS A 164 3.53 31.82 -2.14
N GLU A 165 3.16 33.00 -1.68
CA GLU A 165 3.26 33.38 -0.25
C GLU A 165 2.30 32.57 0.63
N TYR A 166 1.14 32.19 0.09
CA TYR A 166 0.18 31.33 0.81
C TYR A 166 0.66 29.89 0.96
N THR A 167 1.33 29.35 -0.05
CA THR A 167 1.83 27.95 -0.05
C THR A 167 3.16 27.77 0.67
N GLN A 168 3.86 28.84 1.06
CA GLN A 168 5.10 28.79 1.84
C GLN A 168 4.88 28.93 3.36
N LYS A 169 3.62 29.04 3.81
CA LYS A 169 3.23 29.02 5.23
C LYS A 169 2.81 27.62 5.65
#